data_a80d171d62f38f2d2ef78008a896c91f
#
_entry.id   a80d171d62f38f2d2ef78008a896c91f
#
_cell.length_a   1.000
_cell.length_b   1.000
_cell.length_c   1.000
_cell.angle_alpha   90.00
_cell.angle_beta   90.00
_cell.angle_gamma   90.00
#
_symmetry.space_group_name_H-M   'P 1'
#
loop_
_entity.id
_entity.type
_entity.pdbx_description
1 polymer ?
#
loop_
_entity_poly.entity_id
_entity_poly.type
_entity_poly.pdbx_seq_one_letter_code
_entity_poly.pdbx_strand_id
1 'polypeptide(L)'
;KTPAAFPGYSLITAFGEAAPQNLEHQKAGRVLPFPFYFLNNHLAMNLKPKNYEWPDFYNKVIDLTEYTFSVKSISRRFMATSGLSSKWMNLVRAISSEGYGRLKFFRQIQHNLIHDIKFRDYFEGESQLLPSFYSNIIKRSLGIWWQWLPEGALEHDQNAYLHKSCNRPLLARIH
;
A
#
# COMPACT_ATOMS: atom_id res chain seq x y z
N LYS A 1 10.71 5.15 -25.64
CA LYS A 1 11.15 5.24 -24.23
C LYS A 1 11.04 6.71 -23.83
N THR A 2 10.23 7.03 -22.82
CA THR A 2 10.01 8.40 -22.34
C THR A 2 10.76 8.62 -21.02
N PRO A 3 12.05 8.98 -21.05
CA PRO A 3 12.87 9.15 -19.85
C PRO A 3 12.42 10.32 -18.97
N ALA A 4 11.57 11.21 -19.49
CA ALA A 4 11.03 12.35 -18.75
C ALA A 4 9.86 11.98 -17.81
N ALA A 5 9.21 10.84 -18.00
CA ALA A 5 8.08 10.44 -17.18
C ALA A 5 8.53 10.00 -15.79
N PHE A 6 7.84 10.48 -14.76
CA PHE A 6 7.98 9.96 -13.40
C PHE A 6 7.22 8.62 -13.31
N PRO A 7 7.89 7.51 -13.03
CA PRO A 7 7.23 6.21 -12.98
C PRO A 7 6.34 6.12 -11.74
N GLY A 8 5.05 5.95 -11.97
CA GLY A 8 4.09 5.58 -10.92
C GLY A 8 3.83 4.08 -10.98
N TYR A 9 3.95 3.40 -9.87
CA TYR A 9 3.50 2.03 -9.72
C TYR A 9 2.80 1.85 -8.38
N SER A 10 1.79 1.01 -8.38
CA SER A 10 1.01 0.70 -7.19
C SER A 10 0.99 -0.81 -6.97
N LEU A 11 0.95 -1.21 -5.72
CA LEU A 11 0.72 -2.60 -5.39
C LEU A 11 -0.75 -2.94 -5.67
N ILE A 12 -0.98 -4.15 -6.16
CA ILE A 12 -2.33 -4.61 -6.48
C ILE A 12 -3.10 -4.79 -5.17
N THR A 13 -4.22 -4.09 -5.07
CA THR A 13 -5.14 -4.20 -3.95
C THR A 13 -6.53 -4.58 -4.43
N ALA A 14 -7.13 -5.60 -3.82
CA ALA A 14 -8.54 -5.89 -4.01
C ALA A 14 -9.35 -5.03 -3.06
N PHE A 15 -10.17 -4.10 -3.58
CA PHE A 15 -11.08 -3.30 -2.78
C PHE A 15 -12.29 -2.86 -3.60
N GLY A 16 -13.38 -2.57 -2.89
CA GLY A 16 -14.61 -2.09 -3.51
C GLY A 16 -15.31 -3.12 -4.38
N GLU A 17 -16.31 -2.66 -5.12
CA GLU A 17 -17.17 -3.48 -5.97
C GLU A 17 -16.53 -3.94 -7.27
N ALA A 18 -15.25 -3.65 -7.45
CA ALA A 18 -14.57 -3.99 -8.68
C ALA A 18 -14.59 -5.48 -8.90
N ALA A 19 -15.80 -5.93 -9.22
CA ALA A 19 -15.97 -6.94 -10.18
C ALA A 19 -15.67 -8.39 -9.79
N PRO A 20 -15.94 -9.24 -10.77
CA PRO A 20 -15.72 -10.69 -10.71
C PRO A 20 -14.31 -11.08 -10.22
N GLN A 21 -13.29 -10.25 -10.50
CA GLN A 21 -11.90 -10.51 -10.10
C GLN A 21 -11.69 -10.55 -8.57
N ASN A 22 -12.34 -9.66 -7.82
CA ASN A 22 -12.23 -9.66 -6.36
C ASN A 22 -12.89 -10.92 -5.77
N LEU A 23 -14.01 -11.36 -6.32
CA LEU A 23 -14.67 -12.59 -5.93
C LEU A 23 -13.82 -13.83 -6.24
N GLU A 24 -13.12 -13.84 -7.36
CA GLU A 24 -12.16 -14.92 -7.70
C GLU A 24 -11.01 -14.98 -6.72
N HIS A 25 -10.44 -13.82 -6.35
CA HIS A 25 -9.37 -13.75 -5.37
C HIS A 25 -9.83 -14.18 -3.97
N GLN A 26 -11.05 -13.82 -3.58
CA GLN A 26 -11.64 -14.28 -2.31
C GLN A 26 -11.88 -15.79 -2.32
N LYS A 27 -12.48 -16.33 -3.37
CA LYS A 27 -12.70 -17.78 -3.52
C LYS A 27 -11.39 -18.57 -3.52
N ALA A 28 -10.33 -17.98 -4.03
CA ALA A 28 -8.99 -18.56 -4.02
C ALA A 28 -8.23 -18.37 -2.67
N GLY A 29 -8.86 -17.76 -1.66
CA GLY A 29 -8.25 -17.54 -0.35
C GLY A 29 -7.03 -16.60 -0.38
N ARG A 30 -6.95 -15.72 -1.38
CA ARG A 30 -5.79 -14.86 -1.59
C ARG A 30 -5.93 -13.46 -0.99
N VAL A 31 -7.10 -13.09 -0.51
CA VAL A 31 -7.37 -11.75 0.04
C VAL A 31 -7.02 -11.72 1.52
N LEU A 32 -6.09 -10.85 1.90
CA LEU A 32 -5.71 -10.63 3.28
C LEU A 32 -6.69 -9.69 3.98
N PRO A 33 -6.89 -9.86 5.31
CA PRO A 33 -7.87 -9.12 6.09
C PRO A 33 -7.43 -7.69 6.43
N PHE A 34 -7.03 -6.89 5.43
CA PHE A 34 -6.71 -5.49 5.65
C PHE A 34 -7.97 -4.65 5.87
N PRO A 35 -7.98 -3.74 6.85
CA PRO A 35 -9.02 -2.73 6.97
C PRO A 35 -9.12 -1.87 5.72
N PHE A 36 -10.33 -1.46 5.36
CA PHE A 36 -10.59 -0.63 4.18
C PHE A 36 -9.73 0.64 4.12
N TYR A 37 -9.42 1.22 5.27
CA TYR A 37 -8.57 2.41 5.38
C TYR A 37 -7.20 2.25 4.70
N PHE A 38 -6.59 1.06 4.76
CA PHE A 38 -5.28 0.81 4.16
C PHE A 38 -5.33 0.57 2.66
N LEU A 39 -6.47 0.13 2.15
CA LEU A 39 -6.58 -0.26 0.76
C LEU A 39 -6.54 0.94 -0.19
N ASN A 40 -6.85 2.11 0.32
CA ASN A 40 -6.99 3.34 -0.46
C ASN A 40 -5.68 4.15 -0.61
N ASN A 41 -4.60 3.79 0.07
CA ASN A 41 -3.37 4.59 0.06
C ASN A 41 -2.23 4.00 -0.79
N HIS A 42 -2.51 2.95 -1.56
CA HIS A 42 -1.58 2.28 -2.50
C HIS A 42 -0.28 1.72 -1.88
N LEU A 43 -0.17 1.69 -0.56
CA LEU A 43 1.00 1.20 0.16
C LEU A 43 0.83 -0.22 0.67
N ALA A 44 -0.41 -0.64 0.91
CA ALA A 44 -0.72 -1.99 1.35
C ALA A 44 -1.15 -2.86 0.17
N MET A 45 -0.60 -4.07 0.10
CA MET A 45 -1.04 -5.11 -0.80
C MET A 45 -1.83 -6.13 0.01
N ASN A 46 -3.09 -6.30 -0.33
CA ASN A 46 -3.96 -7.27 0.34
C ASN A 46 -4.19 -8.55 -0.47
N LEU A 47 -3.43 -8.76 -1.54
CA LEU A 47 -3.49 -9.96 -2.35
C LEU A 47 -2.22 -10.78 -2.21
N LYS A 48 -2.34 -12.01 -1.69
CA LYS A 48 -1.21 -12.94 -1.62
C LYS A 48 -0.61 -13.13 -3.03
N PRO A 49 0.71 -12.96 -3.20
CA PRO A 49 1.36 -13.18 -4.49
C PRO A 49 1.11 -14.60 -5.00
N LYS A 50 0.97 -14.77 -6.32
CA LYS A 50 0.73 -16.08 -6.90
C LYS A 50 2.01 -16.88 -7.09
N ASN A 51 3.10 -16.20 -7.43
CA ASN A 51 4.35 -16.81 -7.91
C ASN A 51 5.57 -16.50 -7.04
N TYR A 52 5.37 -15.83 -5.92
CA TYR A 52 6.44 -15.41 -5.01
C TYR A 52 6.01 -15.57 -3.57
N GLU A 53 6.93 -15.97 -2.71
CA GLU A 53 6.80 -15.78 -1.28
C GLU A 53 6.86 -14.29 -0.95
N TRP A 54 6.26 -13.88 0.19
CA TRP A 54 6.18 -12.49 0.56
C TRP A 54 7.52 -11.77 0.67
N PRO A 55 8.57 -12.34 1.30
CA PRO A 55 9.88 -11.69 1.37
C PRO A 55 10.50 -11.46 -0.01
N ASP A 56 10.39 -12.44 -0.91
CA ASP A 56 10.92 -12.35 -2.28
C ASP A 56 10.17 -11.32 -3.11
N PHE A 57 8.85 -11.27 -2.94
CA PHE A 57 8.02 -10.26 -3.59
C PHE A 57 8.47 -8.84 -3.20
N TYR A 58 8.60 -8.59 -1.87
CA TYR A 58 9.04 -7.28 -1.40
C TYR A 58 10.50 -6.98 -1.76
N ASN A 59 11.36 -7.98 -1.88
CA ASN A 59 12.71 -7.81 -2.43
C ASN A 59 12.66 -7.19 -3.84
N LYS A 60 11.85 -7.78 -4.73
CA LYS A 60 11.70 -7.27 -6.10
C LYS A 60 11.08 -5.87 -6.16
N VAL A 61 10.16 -5.56 -5.26
CA VAL A 61 9.57 -4.22 -5.13
C VAL A 61 10.61 -3.21 -4.65
N ILE A 62 11.48 -3.60 -3.73
CA ILE A 62 12.61 -2.79 -3.25
C ILE A 62 13.59 -2.54 -4.39
N ASP A 63 14.04 -3.59 -5.10
CA ASP A 63 14.96 -3.47 -6.24
C ASP A 63 14.42 -2.53 -7.32
N LEU A 64 13.14 -2.66 -7.65
CA LEU A 64 12.47 -1.77 -8.60
C LEU A 64 12.45 -0.32 -8.10
N THR A 65 12.19 -0.14 -6.81
CA THR A 65 12.14 1.19 -6.19
C THR A 65 13.53 1.81 -6.16
N GLU A 66 14.55 1.06 -5.76
CA GLU A 66 15.95 1.50 -5.77
C GLU A 66 16.42 1.88 -7.18
N TYR A 67 16.14 1.04 -8.17
CA TYR A 67 16.45 1.36 -9.56
C TYR A 67 15.76 2.65 -10.00
N THR A 68 14.48 2.79 -9.68
CA THR A 68 13.67 3.96 -10.05
C THR A 68 14.21 5.25 -9.45
N PHE A 69 14.65 5.21 -8.20
CA PHE A 69 15.16 6.36 -7.45
C PHE A 69 16.68 6.39 -7.34
N SER A 70 17.39 5.58 -8.13
CA SER A 70 18.85 5.68 -8.24
C SER A 70 19.27 7.04 -8.80
N VAL A 71 20.45 7.51 -8.40
CA VAL A 71 21.04 8.77 -8.91
C VAL A 71 21.05 8.78 -10.44
N LYS A 72 21.39 7.65 -11.06
CA LYS A 72 21.40 7.50 -12.52
C LYS A 72 20.03 7.73 -13.15
N SER A 73 18.97 7.15 -12.56
CA SER A 73 17.60 7.28 -13.08
C SER A 73 17.04 8.68 -12.84
N ILE A 74 17.33 9.29 -11.68
CA ILE A 74 16.94 10.66 -11.36
C ILE A 74 17.63 11.64 -12.33
N SER A 75 18.95 11.53 -12.53
CA SER A 75 19.69 12.38 -13.45
C SER A 75 19.17 12.29 -14.89
N ARG A 76 18.89 11.06 -15.36
CA ARG A 76 18.31 10.86 -16.70
C ARG A 76 16.95 11.57 -16.86
N ARG A 77 16.08 11.47 -15.87
CA ARG A 77 14.78 12.17 -15.87
C ARG A 77 14.96 13.69 -15.83
N PHE A 78 15.86 14.16 -14.98
CA PHE A 78 16.17 15.59 -14.86
C PHE A 78 16.67 16.17 -16.19
N MET A 79 17.57 15.48 -16.85
CA MET A 79 18.13 15.94 -18.16
C MET A 79 17.09 15.86 -19.28
N ALA A 80 16.23 14.86 -19.28
CA ALA A 80 15.23 14.64 -20.32
C ALA A 80 14.00 15.56 -20.22
N THR A 81 13.81 16.22 -19.09
CA THR A 81 12.67 17.12 -18.87
C THR A 81 13.01 18.52 -19.36
N SER A 82 12.14 19.14 -20.14
CA SER A 82 12.40 20.45 -20.77
C SER A 82 12.13 21.65 -19.85
N GLY A 83 11.17 21.56 -18.94
CA GLY A 83 10.78 22.65 -18.05
C GLY A 83 11.57 22.70 -16.74
N LEU A 84 12.04 23.87 -16.30
CA LEU A 84 12.80 24.01 -15.05
C LEU A 84 12.00 23.59 -13.81
N SER A 85 10.73 24.00 -13.72
CA SER A 85 9.83 23.58 -12.62
C SER A 85 9.61 22.08 -12.59
N SER A 86 9.45 21.45 -13.75
CA SER A 86 9.29 19.99 -13.86
C SER A 86 10.58 19.24 -13.48
N LYS A 87 11.75 19.80 -13.77
CA LYS A 87 13.05 19.26 -13.33
C LYS A 87 13.15 19.23 -11.80
N TRP A 88 12.84 20.34 -11.16
CA TRP A 88 12.84 20.45 -9.71
C TRP A 88 11.78 19.55 -9.07
N MET A 89 10.60 19.47 -9.66
CA MET A 89 9.54 18.58 -9.17
C MET A 89 9.97 17.11 -9.20
N ASN A 90 10.66 16.66 -10.25
CA ASN A 90 11.21 15.30 -10.32
C ASN A 90 12.22 15.01 -9.19
N LEU A 91 13.05 16.01 -8.85
CA LEU A 91 14.01 15.88 -7.75
C LEU A 91 13.31 15.84 -6.39
N VAL A 92 12.37 16.76 -6.13
CA VAL A 92 11.60 16.81 -4.89
C VAL A 92 10.83 15.50 -4.67
N ARG A 93 10.19 14.96 -5.71
CA ARG A 93 9.49 13.67 -5.63
C ARG A 93 10.43 12.50 -5.29
N ALA A 94 11.64 12.51 -5.82
CA ALA A 94 12.61 11.45 -5.56
C ALA A 94 13.04 11.39 -4.09
N ILE A 95 13.18 12.55 -3.43
CA ILE A 95 13.61 12.63 -2.02
C ILE A 95 12.43 12.66 -1.03
N SER A 96 11.20 12.80 -1.53
CA SER A 96 9.96 12.86 -0.73
C SER A 96 9.48 11.46 -0.28
N SER A 97 8.30 11.46 0.32
CA SER A 97 7.59 10.22 0.69
C SER A 97 7.28 9.31 -0.50
N GLU A 98 7.15 9.86 -1.72
CA GLU A 98 6.91 9.05 -2.94
C GLU A 98 8.14 8.23 -3.37
N GLY A 99 9.35 8.72 -3.08
CA GLY A 99 10.60 8.05 -3.42
C GLY A 99 11.23 7.34 -2.22
N TYR A 100 12.04 8.07 -1.50
CA TYR A 100 12.82 7.52 -0.38
C TYR A 100 11.94 7.01 0.78
N GLY A 101 10.85 7.70 1.08
CA GLY A 101 9.90 7.28 2.12
C GLY A 101 9.26 5.93 1.79
N ARG A 102 8.88 5.73 0.52
CA ARG A 102 8.31 4.46 0.03
C ARG A 102 9.33 3.32 0.10
N LEU A 103 10.58 3.58 -0.28
CA LEU A 103 11.66 2.60 -0.18
C LEU A 103 11.88 2.16 1.28
N LYS A 104 11.96 3.11 2.21
CA LYS A 104 12.07 2.83 3.64
C LYS A 104 10.91 1.99 4.16
N PHE A 105 9.70 2.30 3.73
CA PHE A 105 8.48 1.56 4.09
C PHE A 105 8.54 0.11 3.61
N PHE A 106 8.88 -0.14 2.36
CA PHE A 106 8.97 -1.51 1.82
C PHE A 106 10.08 -2.33 2.48
N ARG A 107 11.24 -1.72 2.74
CA ARG A 107 12.32 -2.38 3.49
C ARG A 107 11.87 -2.78 4.90
N GLN A 108 11.05 -1.96 5.56
CA GLN A 108 10.55 -2.28 6.87
C GLN A 108 9.53 -3.42 6.84
N ILE A 109 8.65 -3.47 5.84
CA ILE A 109 7.74 -4.61 5.65
C ILE A 109 8.55 -5.89 5.42
N GLN A 110 9.52 -5.86 4.52
CA GLN A 110 10.38 -7.02 4.26
C GLN A 110 11.12 -7.49 5.52
N HIS A 111 11.69 -6.56 6.26
CA HIS A 111 12.36 -6.88 7.53
C HIS A 111 11.40 -7.57 8.52
N ASN A 112 10.20 -7.03 8.69
CA ASN A 112 9.19 -7.61 9.57
C ASN A 112 8.74 -9.01 9.08
N LEU A 113 8.56 -9.20 7.77
CA LEU A 113 8.22 -10.52 7.21
C LEU A 113 9.27 -11.60 7.50
N ILE A 114 10.54 -11.19 7.61
CA ILE A 114 11.65 -12.11 7.89
C ILE A 114 11.80 -12.37 9.39
N HIS A 115 11.65 -11.34 10.23
CA HIS A 115 12.06 -11.38 11.63
C HIS A 115 10.91 -11.37 12.64
N ASP A 116 9.67 -11.04 12.22
CA ASP A 116 8.50 -11.02 13.10
C ASP A 116 7.50 -12.10 12.66
N ILE A 117 7.40 -13.14 13.45
CA ILE A 117 6.50 -14.28 13.20
C ILE A 117 5.04 -13.82 13.13
N LYS A 118 4.60 -12.96 14.06
CA LYS A 118 3.20 -12.48 14.08
C LYS A 118 2.87 -11.63 12.86
N PHE A 119 3.84 -10.86 12.38
CA PHE A 119 3.69 -10.08 11.16
C PHE A 119 3.57 -11.01 9.93
N ARG A 120 4.41 -12.04 9.87
CA ARG A 120 4.37 -13.05 8.81
C ARG A 120 3.07 -13.84 8.81
N ASP A 121 2.62 -14.32 9.97
CA ASP A 121 1.37 -15.07 10.12
C ASP A 121 0.15 -14.29 9.57
N TYR A 122 0.14 -12.98 9.75
CA TYR A 122 -0.89 -12.12 9.17
C TYR A 122 -0.83 -12.14 7.63
N PHE A 123 0.36 -12.05 7.04
CA PHE A 123 0.54 -12.08 5.59
C PHE A 123 0.32 -13.46 4.98
N GLU A 124 0.52 -14.52 5.75
CA GLU A 124 0.20 -15.89 5.31
C GLU A 124 -1.28 -16.23 5.46
N GLY A 125 -2.05 -15.38 6.16
CA GLY A 125 -3.48 -15.59 6.41
C GLY A 125 -3.79 -16.44 7.64
N GLU A 126 -2.77 -16.78 8.44
CA GLU A 126 -2.90 -17.55 9.68
C GLU A 126 -3.44 -16.68 10.84
N SER A 127 -3.33 -15.38 10.74
CA SER A 127 -3.85 -14.43 11.72
C SER A 127 -4.68 -13.35 11.05
N GLN A 128 -5.80 -12.98 11.69
CA GLN A 128 -6.63 -11.85 11.26
C GLN A 128 -6.34 -10.57 12.05
N LEU A 129 -5.45 -10.63 13.04
CA LEU A 129 -5.09 -9.48 13.85
C LEU A 129 -4.13 -8.57 13.10
N LEU A 130 -4.59 -7.34 12.83
CA LEU A 130 -3.76 -6.33 12.16
C LEU A 130 -2.45 -6.10 12.94
N PRO A 131 -1.28 -6.28 12.32
CA PRO A 131 0.00 -6.04 12.99
C PRO A 131 0.11 -4.60 13.51
N SER A 132 0.68 -4.44 14.71
CA SER A 132 0.88 -3.15 15.37
C SER A 132 1.69 -2.14 14.52
N PHE A 133 2.49 -2.64 13.61
CA PHE A 133 3.18 -1.83 12.60
C PHE A 133 2.21 -0.91 11.83
N TYR A 134 1.09 -1.44 11.35
CA TYR A 134 0.10 -0.67 10.60
C TYR A 134 -0.69 0.29 11.49
N SER A 135 -1.13 -0.17 12.66
CA SER A 135 -1.84 0.71 13.61
C SER A 135 -0.95 1.87 14.08
N ASN A 136 0.34 1.66 14.26
CA ASN A 136 1.30 2.71 14.61
C ASN A 136 1.52 3.72 13.46
N ILE A 137 1.47 3.28 12.19
CA ILE A 137 1.53 4.19 11.05
C ILE A 137 0.32 5.11 11.02
N ILE A 138 -0.89 4.57 11.21
CA ILE A 138 -2.10 5.37 11.28
C ILE A 138 -2.05 6.35 12.45
N LYS A 139 -1.69 5.86 13.63
CA LYS A 139 -1.56 6.67 14.84
C LYS A 139 -0.64 7.86 14.62
N ARG A 140 0.49 7.63 13.94
CA ARG A 140 1.45 8.68 13.60
C ARG A 140 0.91 9.65 12.55
N SER A 141 0.21 9.16 11.54
CA SER A 141 -0.33 10.00 10.47
C SER A 141 -1.53 10.83 10.91
N LEU A 142 -2.35 10.31 11.79
CA LEU A 142 -3.51 11.01 12.33
C LEU A 142 -3.17 11.94 13.52
N GLY A 143 -2.09 11.67 14.25
CA GLY A 143 -1.70 12.44 15.42
C GLY A 143 -2.83 12.47 16.47
N ILE A 144 -3.28 13.67 16.83
CA ILE A 144 -4.35 13.85 17.82
C ILE A 144 -5.70 13.30 17.35
N TRP A 145 -5.93 13.22 16.03
CA TRP A 145 -7.18 12.70 15.46
C TRP A 145 -7.33 11.19 15.61
N TRP A 146 -6.30 10.48 16.04
CA TRP A 146 -6.34 9.05 16.29
C TRP A 146 -7.49 8.64 17.23
N GLN A 147 -7.72 9.39 18.28
CA GLN A 147 -8.76 9.10 19.28
C GLN A 147 -10.20 9.32 18.76
N TRP A 148 -10.34 9.88 17.57
CA TRP A 148 -11.62 10.16 16.92
C TRP A 148 -11.94 9.12 15.84
N LEU A 149 -11.09 8.09 15.68
CA LEU A 149 -11.40 7.00 14.79
C LEU A 149 -12.65 6.28 15.28
N PRO A 150 -13.61 6.01 14.38
CA PRO A 150 -14.78 5.20 14.73
C PRO A 150 -14.34 3.83 15.23
N GLU A 151 -15.13 3.26 16.13
CA GLU A 151 -14.98 1.85 16.54
C GLU A 151 -15.03 0.95 15.30
N GLY A 152 -14.18 -0.06 15.23
CA GLY A 152 -14.08 -0.94 14.07
C GLY A 152 -13.35 -0.38 12.85
N ALA A 153 -12.87 0.88 12.89
CA ALA A 153 -12.17 1.48 11.73
C ALA A 153 -10.91 0.71 11.29
N LEU A 154 -10.32 -0.06 12.21
CA LEU A 154 -9.15 -0.89 11.96
C LEU A 154 -9.49 -2.38 11.85
N GLU A 155 -10.76 -2.72 11.83
CA GLU A 155 -11.23 -4.09 11.66
C GLU A 155 -11.42 -4.40 10.17
N HIS A 156 -11.24 -5.67 9.83
CA HIS A 156 -11.52 -6.16 8.50
C HIS A 156 -13.02 -6.42 8.35
N ASP A 157 -13.65 -5.80 7.37
CA ASP A 157 -15.02 -6.11 6.97
C ASP A 157 -14.99 -6.96 5.70
N GLN A 158 -15.26 -8.26 5.85
CA GLN A 158 -15.35 -9.20 4.73
C GLN A 158 -16.43 -8.79 3.72
N ASN A 159 -17.47 -8.11 4.17
CA ASN A 159 -18.56 -7.67 3.32
C ASN A 159 -18.25 -6.39 2.55
N ALA A 160 -17.22 -5.64 2.94
CA ALA A 160 -16.80 -4.41 2.24
C ALA A 160 -16.47 -4.65 0.76
N TYR A 161 -16.14 -5.89 0.39
CA TYR A 161 -15.87 -6.30 -0.99
C TYR A 161 -17.09 -6.76 -1.76
N LEU A 162 -18.20 -7.00 -1.06
CA LEU A 162 -19.42 -7.59 -1.61
C LEU A 162 -20.57 -6.59 -1.69
N HIS A 163 -20.49 -5.47 -0.98
CA HIS A 163 -21.52 -4.46 -1.02
C HIS A 163 -21.46 -3.70 -2.34
N LYS A 164 -22.43 -3.98 -3.19
CA LYS A 164 -22.89 -3.03 -4.19
C LYS A 164 -23.28 -1.75 -3.47
N SER A 165 -22.94 -0.60 -4.07
CA SER A 165 -23.24 0.73 -3.60
C SER A 165 -24.48 0.74 -2.71
N CYS A 166 -24.25 0.68 -1.45
CA CYS A 166 -25.33 0.76 -0.51
C CYS A 166 -25.76 2.21 -0.57
N ASN A 167 -26.98 2.46 -1.05
CA ASN A 167 -27.70 3.72 -0.91
C ASN A 167 -27.96 4.05 0.58
N ARG A 168 -27.07 3.66 1.48
CA ARG A 168 -27.10 4.11 2.86
C ARG A 168 -26.45 5.47 2.92
N PRO A 169 -27.20 6.53 3.18
CA PRO A 169 -26.61 7.84 3.38
C PRO A 169 -25.57 7.73 4.50
N LEU A 170 -24.39 8.26 4.27
CA LEU A 170 -23.28 8.33 5.23
C LEU A 170 -23.67 8.96 6.58
N LEU A 171 -24.80 9.64 6.62
CA LEU A 171 -25.39 10.32 7.79
C LEU A 171 -26.10 9.40 8.81
N ALA A 172 -26.29 8.13 8.52
CA ALA A 172 -26.96 7.21 9.45
C ALA A 172 -25.99 6.57 10.49
N ARG A 173 -24.72 6.93 10.50
CA ARG A 173 -23.73 6.43 11.46
C ARG A 173 -23.22 7.49 12.46
N ILE A 174 -23.85 8.67 12.50
CA ILE A 174 -23.56 9.69 13.50
C ILE A 174 -24.76 9.76 14.43
N HIS A 175 -24.93 8.75 15.24
CA HIS A 175 -25.73 8.78 16.47
C HIS A 175 -25.14 7.80 17.46
#